data_dabbdf2e01de641280b2297d8b044e78
#
_entry.id   dabbdf2e01de641280b2297d8b044e78
#
_cell.length_a   1.000
_cell.length_b   1.000
_cell.length_c   1.000
_cell.angle_alpha   90.00
_cell.angle_beta   90.00
_cell.angle_gamma   90.00
#
_symmetry.space_group_name_H-M   'P 1'
#
loop_
_entity.id
_entity.type
_entity.pdbx_description
1 polymer ?
#
loop_
_entity_poly.entity_id
_entity_poly.type
_entity_poly.pdbx_seq_one_letter_code
_entity_poly.pdbx_strand_id
1 'polypeptide(L)'
;MSTNRVVVTGYGVTSPIGNTPEEFWNSLHDGKIGIKPITKFDASEIPVFNAGEIQDFPFDKYFVKKDTNRMDTYSLYAIYAAMEALENSGLNMEEEDRDRVGVIVSSGLGGLQELEDQIIRMHERGMKRIKPMFIPKALSNMGAGNIALKIGAQGVCKSVTTACASANDAIGEAFREIKFGLHDVVLAGGAEASITKIGIGGFNALTALSTTEDPERSSIPFDKDRNGFVMGEGAGVLVIESLEHAQKRGANILAEIVGYGSNCDAYHMTTPTPDGSGAAKAIKLAINEAGIKPEDVDYVNAHGTSTPANEKGESAAIVSVLGKDVPVSSTKSFTGHLLGAAGAVEAIATIEAIRHSYVPKTAGTKELSDYIEANVVYGEGQEADIEYAISNTFGFGGHNAVLAFKRWEA
;
A
#
# COMPACT_ATOMS: atom_id res chain seq x y z
N MET A 1 -25.63 -19.03 -3.06
CA MET A 1 -25.66 -18.17 -1.86
C MET A 1 -25.58 -16.76 -2.37
N SER A 2 -26.41 -15.84 -1.85
CA SER A 2 -26.24 -14.42 -2.14
C SER A 2 -24.94 -13.94 -1.51
N THR A 3 -24.15 -13.17 -2.23
CA THR A 3 -22.93 -12.55 -1.70
C THR A 3 -23.24 -11.13 -1.24
N ASN A 4 -22.55 -10.68 -0.19
CA ASN A 4 -22.69 -9.30 0.30
C ASN A 4 -21.99 -8.33 -0.64
N ARG A 5 -22.53 -7.13 -0.78
CA ARG A 5 -21.78 -5.97 -1.29
C ARG A 5 -20.82 -5.51 -0.21
N VAL A 6 -19.65 -5.05 -0.63
CA VAL A 6 -18.54 -4.72 0.27
C VAL A 6 -18.16 -3.26 0.10
N VAL A 7 -18.21 -2.51 1.19
CA VAL A 7 -18.01 -1.06 1.17
C VAL A 7 -16.87 -0.63 2.09
N VAL A 8 -16.25 0.49 1.77
CA VAL A 8 -15.27 1.18 2.60
C VAL A 8 -15.96 2.33 3.30
N THR A 9 -15.88 2.38 4.62
CA THR A 9 -16.53 3.41 5.45
C THR A 9 -15.56 4.35 6.13
N GLY A 10 -14.28 3.98 6.17
CA GLY A 10 -13.22 4.82 6.71
C GLY A 10 -11.85 4.30 6.31
N TYR A 11 -10.87 5.16 6.39
CA TYR A 11 -9.46 4.80 6.24
C TYR A 11 -8.56 5.77 7.00
N GLY A 12 -7.39 5.28 7.35
CA GLY A 12 -6.32 6.06 7.94
C GLY A 12 -5.02 5.79 7.21
N VAL A 13 -4.16 6.79 7.15
CA VAL A 13 -2.88 6.76 6.45
C VAL A 13 -1.81 7.50 7.24
N THR A 14 -0.59 6.98 7.20
CA THR A 14 0.62 7.70 7.55
C THR A 14 1.67 7.42 6.47
N SER A 15 2.24 8.47 5.89
CA SER A 15 3.10 8.39 4.73
C SER A 15 4.08 9.56 4.66
N PRO A 16 5.07 9.55 3.77
CA PRO A 16 5.99 10.68 3.57
C PRO A 16 5.34 12.01 3.18
N ILE A 17 4.08 11.98 2.71
CA ILE A 17 3.36 13.16 2.23
C ILE A 17 2.17 13.57 3.11
N GLY A 18 1.93 12.88 4.21
CA GLY A 18 0.87 13.22 5.18
C GLY A 18 0.57 12.10 6.15
N ASN A 19 0.12 12.48 7.34
CA ASN A 19 -0.24 11.57 8.43
C ASN A 19 -1.75 11.50 8.69
N THR A 20 -2.54 12.19 7.88
CA THR A 20 -4.01 12.11 7.85
C THR A 20 -4.50 11.95 6.43
N PRO A 21 -5.73 11.43 6.20
CA PRO A 21 -6.30 11.36 4.86
C PRO A 21 -6.34 12.70 4.13
N GLU A 22 -6.67 13.79 4.82
CA GLU A 22 -6.72 15.13 4.26
C GLU A 22 -5.32 15.63 3.83
N GLU A 23 -4.30 15.50 4.69
CA GLU A 23 -2.93 15.89 4.35
C GLU A 23 -2.39 15.08 3.18
N PHE A 24 -2.69 13.77 3.17
CA PHE A 24 -2.28 12.85 2.11
C PHE A 24 -2.88 13.25 0.77
N TRP A 25 -4.20 13.46 0.71
CA TRP A 25 -4.87 13.86 -0.51
C TRP A 25 -4.41 15.24 -1.01
N ASN A 26 -4.37 16.24 -0.13
CA ASN A 26 -3.90 17.57 -0.50
C ASN A 26 -2.48 17.53 -1.07
N SER A 27 -1.60 16.72 -0.50
CA SER A 27 -0.24 16.55 -1.02
C SER A 27 -0.19 15.90 -2.39
N LEU A 28 -1.06 14.90 -2.67
CA LEU A 28 -1.19 14.29 -4.01
C LEU A 28 -1.72 15.29 -5.02
N HIS A 29 -2.77 16.04 -4.67
CA HIS A 29 -3.39 17.04 -5.52
C HIS A 29 -2.42 18.18 -5.86
N ASP A 30 -1.73 18.71 -4.85
CA ASP A 30 -0.79 19.82 -4.99
C ASP A 30 0.56 19.40 -5.61
N GLY A 31 0.78 18.11 -5.80
CA GLY A 31 2.00 17.59 -6.39
C GLY A 31 3.21 17.59 -5.46
N LYS A 32 3.01 17.50 -4.13
CA LYS A 32 4.06 17.55 -3.11
C LYS A 32 4.79 16.21 -3.00
N ILE A 33 6.07 16.18 -3.38
CA ILE A 33 6.94 15.01 -3.26
C ILE A 33 7.45 14.87 -1.83
N GLY A 34 7.25 13.70 -1.21
CA GLY A 34 7.73 13.37 0.14
C GLY A 34 9.11 12.71 0.19
N ILE A 35 9.69 12.44 -0.95
CA ILE A 35 11.03 11.86 -1.07
C ILE A 35 12.07 12.92 -0.74
N LYS A 36 13.03 12.57 0.13
CA LYS A 36 14.09 13.46 0.62
C LYS A 36 15.38 12.67 0.84
N PRO A 37 16.53 13.37 1.02
CA PRO A 37 17.76 12.69 1.45
C PRO A 37 17.54 11.88 2.73
N ILE A 38 18.14 10.68 2.79
CA ILE A 38 18.06 9.78 3.95
C ILE A 38 18.60 10.49 5.19
N THR A 39 17.82 10.48 6.28
CA THR A 39 18.21 11.09 7.56
C THR A 39 18.35 10.09 8.69
N LYS A 40 17.79 8.90 8.60
CA LYS A 40 17.77 7.91 9.67
C LYS A 40 19.14 7.31 9.99
N PHE A 41 20.05 7.30 9.01
CA PHE A 41 21.42 6.80 9.15
C PHE A 41 22.33 7.37 8.08
N ASP A 42 23.64 7.21 8.26
CA ASP A 42 24.64 7.55 7.24
C ASP A 42 24.65 6.48 6.14
N ALA A 43 24.23 6.87 4.93
CA ALA A 43 24.19 6.03 3.72
C ALA A 43 25.37 6.29 2.76
N SER A 44 26.38 7.07 3.16
CA SER A 44 27.49 7.52 2.28
C SER A 44 28.35 6.40 1.69
N GLU A 45 28.24 5.18 2.23
CA GLU A 45 28.99 4.00 1.73
C GLU A 45 28.40 3.41 0.44
N ILE A 46 27.17 3.81 0.05
CA ILE A 46 26.44 3.26 -1.10
C ILE A 46 25.83 4.40 -1.94
N PRO A 47 25.60 4.20 -3.25
CA PRO A 47 25.07 5.23 -4.12
C PRO A 47 23.53 5.34 -4.03
N VAL A 48 22.99 5.40 -2.81
CA VAL A 48 21.56 5.57 -2.55
C VAL A 48 21.38 6.79 -1.66
N PHE A 49 20.71 7.81 -2.17
CA PHE A 49 20.69 9.14 -1.55
C PHE A 49 19.36 9.44 -0.87
N ASN A 50 18.25 8.94 -1.42
CA ASN A 50 16.91 9.39 -1.08
C ASN A 50 16.03 8.27 -0.56
N ALA A 51 15.07 8.62 0.31
CA ALA A 51 14.01 7.75 0.80
C ALA A 51 12.73 8.56 1.07
N GLY A 52 11.60 7.87 1.10
CA GLY A 52 10.32 8.38 1.57
C GLY A 52 10.19 8.14 3.08
N GLU A 53 10.82 8.95 3.91
CA GLU A 53 10.73 8.87 5.37
C GLU A 53 9.50 9.63 5.87
N ILE A 54 8.80 9.08 6.88
CA ILE A 54 7.71 9.80 7.55
C ILE A 54 8.29 10.96 8.34
N GLN A 55 7.73 12.15 8.11
CA GLN A 55 8.06 13.36 8.86
C GLN A 55 6.99 13.61 9.92
N ASP A 56 7.41 14.13 11.09
CA ASP A 56 6.50 14.60 12.15
C ASP A 56 5.40 13.60 12.54
N PHE A 57 5.77 12.31 12.68
CA PHE A 57 4.83 11.27 13.07
C PHE A 57 4.12 11.63 14.39
N PRO A 58 2.77 11.72 14.42
CA PRO A 58 2.02 12.20 15.57
C PRO A 58 1.89 11.13 16.66
N PHE A 59 3.03 10.72 17.21
CA PHE A 59 3.17 9.62 18.16
C PHE A 59 2.24 9.78 19.39
N ASP A 60 2.21 10.97 19.96
CA ASP A 60 1.50 11.22 21.23
C ASP A 60 -0.03 11.14 21.11
N LYS A 61 -0.58 11.08 19.87
CA LYS A 61 -2.03 10.94 19.65
C LYS A 61 -2.56 9.60 20.21
N TYR A 62 -1.83 8.51 20.01
CA TYR A 62 -2.30 7.16 20.37
C TYR A 62 -1.34 6.35 21.24
N PHE A 63 -0.12 6.82 21.47
CA PHE A 63 0.94 6.08 22.12
C PHE A 63 1.56 6.83 23.30
N VAL A 64 2.20 6.07 24.17
CA VAL A 64 3.09 6.57 25.20
C VAL A 64 4.49 5.96 25.03
N LYS A 65 5.52 6.62 25.52
CA LYS A 65 6.92 6.20 25.35
C LYS A 65 7.20 4.72 25.63
N LYS A 66 6.49 4.09 26.58
CA LYS A 66 6.66 2.65 26.89
C LYS A 66 6.27 1.73 25.72
N ASP A 67 5.44 2.19 24.78
CA ASP A 67 4.95 1.38 23.67
C ASP A 67 6.08 1.07 22.67
N THR A 68 7.05 1.97 22.50
CA THR A 68 8.25 1.74 21.68
C THR A 68 9.12 0.59 22.17
N ASN A 69 9.01 0.23 23.47
CA ASN A 69 9.72 -0.93 24.02
C ASN A 69 9.05 -2.26 23.66
N ARG A 70 7.81 -2.24 23.25
CA ARG A 70 6.98 -3.44 22.99
C ARG A 70 6.68 -3.67 21.52
N MET A 71 6.76 -2.62 20.70
CA MET A 71 6.40 -2.65 19.29
C MET A 71 7.54 -2.10 18.44
N ASP A 72 7.72 -2.66 17.26
CA ASP A 72 8.55 -2.06 16.22
C ASP A 72 7.81 -0.92 15.53
N THR A 73 8.53 -0.05 14.84
CA THR A 73 7.99 1.15 14.18
C THR A 73 6.86 0.81 13.19
N TYR A 74 7.00 -0.27 12.40
CA TYR A 74 5.92 -0.66 11.46
C TYR A 74 4.61 -0.98 12.19
N SER A 75 4.65 -1.60 13.37
CA SER A 75 3.46 -1.86 14.19
C SER A 75 2.85 -0.57 14.75
N LEU A 76 3.68 0.42 15.09
CA LEU A 76 3.17 1.75 15.50
C LEU A 76 2.44 2.44 14.34
N TYR A 77 3.01 2.41 13.14
CA TYR A 77 2.36 2.93 11.94
C TYR A 77 1.04 2.21 11.64
N ALA A 78 1.03 0.87 11.74
CA ALA A 78 -0.17 0.06 11.55
C ALA A 78 -1.30 0.44 12.51
N ILE A 79 -0.99 0.56 13.81
CA ILE A 79 -1.96 0.96 14.84
C ILE A 79 -2.44 2.39 14.60
N TYR A 80 -1.53 3.31 14.29
CA TYR A 80 -1.89 4.69 14.01
C TYR A 80 -2.92 4.77 12.87
N ALA A 81 -2.61 4.17 11.71
CA ALA A 81 -3.51 4.14 10.57
C ALA A 81 -4.85 3.44 10.89
N ALA A 82 -4.84 2.37 11.69
CA ALA A 82 -6.07 1.69 12.12
C ALA A 82 -6.95 2.56 13.03
N MET A 83 -6.35 3.30 13.94
CA MET A 83 -7.10 4.20 14.84
C MET A 83 -7.70 5.40 14.06
N GLU A 84 -6.94 5.99 13.13
CA GLU A 84 -7.45 7.01 12.20
C GLU A 84 -8.61 6.46 11.36
N ALA A 85 -8.48 5.22 10.84
CA ALA A 85 -9.53 4.58 10.06
C ALA A 85 -10.83 4.40 10.87
N LEU A 86 -10.72 3.98 12.14
CA LEU A 86 -11.86 3.84 13.04
C LEU A 86 -12.52 5.18 13.34
N GLU A 87 -11.75 6.21 13.69
CA GLU A 87 -12.27 7.55 13.94
C GLU A 87 -13.01 8.07 12.70
N ASN A 88 -12.43 7.93 11.51
CA ASN A 88 -13.02 8.38 10.26
C ASN A 88 -14.27 7.60 9.85
N SER A 89 -14.34 6.30 10.19
CA SER A 89 -15.51 5.47 9.89
C SER A 89 -16.68 5.71 10.84
N GLY A 90 -16.42 6.29 12.01
CA GLY A 90 -17.39 6.40 13.10
C GLY A 90 -17.82 5.06 13.69
N LEU A 91 -17.05 3.98 13.46
CA LEU A 91 -17.35 2.65 14.00
C LEU A 91 -17.09 2.63 15.52
N ASN A 92 -18.12 2.25 16.30
CA ASN A 92 -18.01 2.12 17.74
C ASN A 92 -17.81 0.66 18.15
N MET A 93 -16.60 0.27 18.50
CA MET A 93 -16.26 -1.10 18.89
C MET A 93 -16.98 -1.61 20.16
N GLU A 94 -17.61 -0.74 20.94
CA GLU A 94 -18.41 -1.16 22.10
C GLU A 94 -19.81 -1.66 21.71
N GLU A 95 -20.27 -1.30 20.50
CA GLU A 95 -21.57 -1.69 19.94
C GLU A 95 -21.46 -2.89 18.99
N GLU A 96 -20.22 -3.32 18.66
CA GLU A 96 -19.94 -4.37 17.69
C GLU A 96 -19.89 -5.77 18.34
N ASP A 97 -20.33 -6.77 17.57
CA ASP A 97 -20.00 -8.17 17.84
C ASP A 97 -18.52 -8.40 17.49
N ARG A 98 -17.68 -8.46 18.52
CA ARG A 98 -16.22 -8.56 18.39
C ARG A 98 -15.76 -9.81 17.63
N ASP A 99 -16.53 -10.90 17.69
CA ASP A 99 -16.24 -12.13 16.94
C ASP A 99 -16.47 -11.95 15.42
N ARG A 100 -17.24 -10.90 15.04
CA ARG A 100 -17.52 -10.52 13.65
C ARG A 100 -16.63 -9.40 13.12
N VAL A 101 -15.71 -8.87 13.94
CA VAL A 101 -14.73 -7.85 13.55
C VAL A 101 -13.36 -8.48 13.38
N GLY A 102 -12.83 -8.46 12.15
CA GLY A 102 -11.51 -9.00 11.82
C GLY A 102 -10.44 -7.93 11.60
N VAL A 103 -9.17 -8.37 11.58
CA VAL A 103 -8.00 -7.55 11.25
C VAL A 103 -7.09 -8.31 10.30
N ILE A 104 -6.88 -7.79 9.09
CA ILE A 104 -5.97 -8.35 8.09
C ILE A 104 -5.00 -7.24 7.66
N VAL A 105 -3.92 -7.08 8.39
CA VAL A 105 -2.92 -6.02 8.14
C VAL A 105 -1.54 -6.63 7.95
N SER A 106 -0.95 -6.33 6.82
CA SER A 106 0.24 -6.98 6.29
C SER A 106 1.50 -6.14 6.46
N SER A 107 2.65 -6.80 6.37
CA SER A 107 3.97 -6.19 6.22
C SER A 107 4.82 -7.12 5.37
N GLY A 108 5.66 -6.56 4.52
CA GLY A 108 6.60 -7.33 3.70
C GLY A 108 7.75 -7.90 4.51
N LEU A 109 8.33 -7.11 5.41
CA LEU A 109 9.55 -7.44 6.15
C LEU A 109 9.37 -7.47 7.68
N GLY A 110 8.24 -6.96 8.20
CA GLY A 110 8.01 -6.91 9.64
C GLY A 110 8.96 -5.96 10.36
N GLY A 111 9.37 -6.32 11.57
CA GLY A 111 10.25 -5.52 12.43
C GLY A 111 11.72 -5.58 12.02
N LEU A 112 12.06 -5.09 10.83
CA LEU A 112 13.41 -5.14 10.28
C LEU A 112 14.40 -4.32 11.11
N GLN A 113 14.00 -3.18 11.67
CA GLN A 113 14.84 -2.38 12.56
C GLN A 113 15.17 -3.15 13.84
N GLU A 114 14.20 -3.83 14.44
CA GLU A 114 14.45 -4.65 15.63
C GLU A 114 15.37 -5.82 15.32
N LEU A 115 15.23 -6.46 14.14
CA LEU A 115 16.15 -7.51 13.68
C LEU A 115 17.60 -6.99 13.59
N GLU A 116 17.81 -5.86 12.92
CA GLU A 116 19.11 -5.21 12.78
C GLU A 116 19.71 -4.90 14.16
N ASP A 117 18.97 -4.23 15.02
CA ASP A 117 19.40 -3.83 16.37
C ASP A 117 19.80 -5.03 17.24
N GLN A 118 19.03 -6.13 17.19
CA GLN A 118 19.32 -7.28 18.04
C GLN A 118 20.48 -8.14 17.49
N ILE A 119 20.68 -8.17 16.17
CA ILE A 119 21.87 -8.81 15.56
C ILE A 119 23.14 -8.06 15.97
N ILE A 120 23.16 -6.72 15.85
CA ILE A 120 24.28 -5.89 16.29
C ILE A 120 24.54 -6.09 17.79
N ARG A 121 23.47 -5.99 18.60
CA ARG A 121 23.55 -6.19 20.05
C ARG A 121 24.09 -7.57 20.43
N MET A 122 23.66 -8.62 19.74
CA MET A 122 24.15 -9.98 19.95
C MET A 122 25.65 -10.09 19.62
N HIS A 123 26.07 -9.48 18.52
CA HIS A 123 27.46 -9.47 18.10
C HIS A 123 28.37 -8.75 19.13
N GLU A 124 27.96 -7.58 19.60
CA GLU A 124 28.74 -6.76 20.54
C GLU A 124 28.72 -7.29 21.98
N ARG A 125 27.59 -7.85 22.43
CA ARG A 125 27.33 -8.12 23.86
C ARG A 125 27.02 -9.57 24.20
N GLY A 126 26.92 -10.43 23.17
CA GLY A 126 26.62 -11.86 23.30
C GLY A 126 25.11 -12.17 23.41
N MET A 127 24.77 -13.44 23.14
CA MET A 127 23.37 -13.94 23.05
C MET A 127 22.52 -13.65 24.29
N LYS A 128 23.11 -13.65 25.48
CA LYS A 128 22.40 -13.37 26.75
C LYS A 128 21.85 -11.93 26.85
N ARG A 129 22.24 -11.07 25.92
CA ARG A 129 21.85 -9.66 25.92
C ARG A 129 20.75 -9.34 24.91
N ILE A 130 20.25 -10.33 24.15
CA ILE A 130 19.06 -10.17 23.29
C ILE A 130 17.87 -9.76 24.18
N LYS A 131 17.10 -8.78 23.70
CA LYS A 131 15.94 -8.28 24.46
C LYS A 131 14.79 -9.28 24.46
N PRO A 132 14.02 -9.43 25.57
CA PRO A 132 12.88 -10.35 25.63
C PRO A 132 11.80 -10.11 24.59
N MET A 133 11.57 -8.83 24.19
CA MET A 133 10.55 -8.45 23.20
C MET A 133 11.04 -8.57 21.74
N PHE A 134 12.24 -9.10 21.50
CA PHE A 134 12.79 -9.24 20.15
C PHE A 134 11.83 -9.98 19.21
N ILE A 135 11.47 -11.20 19.53
CA ILE A 135 10.60 -12.01 18.65
C ILE A 135 9.24 -11.35 18.41
N PRO A 136 8.47 -10.93 19.44
CA PRO A 136 7.20 -10.24 19.21
C PRO A 136 7.31 -8.97 18.36
N LYS A 137 8.41 -8.23 18.45
CA LYS A 137 8.64 -7.03 17.64
C LYS A 137 9.02 -7.35 16.19
N ALA A 138 9.75 -8.44 15.97
CA ALA A 138 10.28 -8.81 14.65
C ALA A 138 9.22 -9.45 13.73
N LEU A 139 8.22 -10.14 14.29
CA LEU A 139 7.23 -10.88 13.50
C LEU A 139 6.31 -9.96 12.67
N SER A 140 6.12 -10.28 11.39
CA SER A 140 5.30 -9.48 10.46
C SER A 140 3.80 -9.48 10.74
N ASN A 141 3.27 -10.48 11.46
CA ASN A 141 1.86 -10.55 11.86
C ASN A 141 1.51 -9.67 13.07
N MET A 142 2.51 -9.10 13.75
CA MET A 142 2.25 -8.32 14.96
C MET A 142 1.64 -6.95 14.69
N GLY A 143 1.71 -6.44 13.48
CA GLY A 143 0.90 -5.29 13.07
C GLY A 143 -0.59 -5.57 13.27
N ALA A 144 -1.10 -6.64 12.65
CA ALA A 144 -2.49 -7.08 12.83
C ALA A 144 -2.81 -7.46 14.28
N GLY A 145 -1.94 -8.23 14.95
CA GLY A 145 -2.14 -8.65 16.33
C GLY A 145 -2.23 -7.49 17.31
N ASN A 146 -1.38 -6.47 17.16
CA ASN A 146 -1.40 -5.28 18.02
C ASN A 146 -2.63 -4.40 17.77
N ILE A 147 -3.12 -4.30 16.53
CA ILE A 147 -4.39 -3.64 16.22
C ILE A 147 -5.54 -4.39 16.92
N ALA A 148 -5.64 -5.70 16.71
CA ALA A 148 -6.69 -6.52 17.32
C ALA A 148 -6.71 -6.38 18.86
N LEU A 149 -5.53 -6.40 19.51
CA LEU A 149 -5.39 -6.15 20.95
C LEU A 149 -5.85 -4.75 21.36
N LYS A 150 -5.56 -3.73 20.55
CA LYS A 150 -5.88 -2.33 20.85
C LYS A 150 -7.39 -2.07 20.79
N ILE A 151 -8.08 -2.65 19.81
CA ILE A 151 -9.52 -2.41 19.56
C ILE A 151 -10.43 -3.51 20.13
N GLY A 152 -9.87 -4.64 20.56
CA GLY A 152 -10.63 -5.77 21.10
C GLY A 152 -11.32 -6.62 20.03
N ALA A 153 -10.86 -6.60 18.75
CA ALA A 153 -11.37 -7.46 17.69
C ALA A 153 -11.03 -8.93 17.96
N GLN A 154 -12.00 -9.84 17.79
CA GLN A 154 -11.88 -11.27 18.10
C GLN A 154 -12.18 -12.17 16.88
N GLY A 155 -12.53 -11.59 15.73
CA GLY A 155 -12.66 -12.29 14.47
C GLY A 155 -11.31 -12.70 13.87
N VAL A 156 -11.26 -12.90 12.54
CA VAL A 156 -10.01 -13.25 11.87
C VAL A 156 -8.91 -12.23 12.17
N CYS A 157 -7.72 -12.71 12.55
CA CYS A 157 -6.55 -11.87 12.75
C CYS A 157 -5.35 -12.52 12.06
N LYS A 158 -4.92 -11.95 10.92
CA LYS A 158 -3.83 -12.51 10.12
C LYS A 158 -3.04 -11.43 9.37
N SER A 159 -1.87 -11.81 8.88
CA SER A 159 -1.06 -11.04 7.94
C SER A 159 -0.85 -11.90 6.69
N VAL A 160 -0.96 -11.28 5.51
CA VAL A 160 -0.68 -11.91 4.22
C VAL A 160 0.64 -11.34 3.71
N THR A 161 1.65 -12.17 3.50
CA THR A 161 2.96 -11.71 3.06
C THR A 161 3.22 -12.15 1.63
N THR A 162 3.08 -11.23 0.69
CA THR A 162 3.29 -11.38 -0.76
C THR A 162 4.17 -10.25 -1.30
N ALA A 163 5.23 -9.92 -0.54
CA ALA A 163 6.14 -8.84 -0.84
C ALA A 163 5.40 -7.50 -1.08
N CYS A 164 5.63 -6.83 -2.22
CA CYS A 164 4.99 -5.54 -2.54
C CYS A 164 3.47 -5.65 -2.75
N ALA A 165 2.93 -6.85 -2.99
CA ALA A 165 1.50 -7.09 -3.16
C ALA A 165 0.74 -7.32 -1.84
N SER A 166 1.46 -7.40 -0.71
CA SER A 166 0.92 -7.82 0.60
C SER A 166 -0.34 -7.05 1.03
N ALA A 167 -0.36 -5.73 0.88
CA ALA A 167 -1.51 -4.94 1.31
C ALA A 167 -2.72 -5.09 0.38
N ASN A 168 -2.53 -5.19 -0.95
CA ASN A 168 -3.64 -5.48 -1.86
C ASN A 168 -4.22 -6.87 -1.60
N ASP A 169 -3.37 -7.88 -1.35
CA ASP A 169 -3.84 -9.21 -0.97
C ASP A 169 -4.56 -9.18 0.38
N ALA A 170 -4.10 -8.40 1.37
CA ALA A 170 -4.78 -8.24 2.64
C ALA A 170 -6.19 -7.63 2.50
N ILE A 171 -6.31 -6.57 1.67
CA ILE A 171 -7.59 -5.94 1.35
C ILE A 171 -8.49 -6.90 0.55
N GLY A 172 -7.92 -7.63 -0.42
CA GLY A 172 -8.62 -8.63 -1.22
C GLY A 172 -9.14 -9.81 -0.39
N GLU A 173 -8.35 -10.29 0.58
CA GLU A 173 -8.79 -11.30 1.54
C GLU A 173 -9.92 -10.77 2.44
N ALA A 174 -9.80 -9.53 2.94
CA ALA A 174 -10.85 -8.89 3.71
C ALA A 174 -12.15 -8.71 2.90
N PHE A 175 -12.02 -8.31 1.63
CA PHE A 175 -13.15 -8.26 0.70
C PHE A 175 -13.87 -9.61 0.63
N ARG A 176 -13.14 -10.73 0.52
CA ARG A 176 -13.73 -12.08 0.49
C ARG A 176 -14.37 -12.47 1.82
N GLU A 177 -13.73 -12.16 2.96
CA GLU A 177 -14.29 -12.43 4.29
C GLU A 177 -15.69 -11.77 4.45
N ILE A 178 -15.83 -10.52 4.00
CA ILE A 178 -17.10 -9.79 4.05
C ILE A 178 -18.07 -10.30 2.96
N LYS A 179 -17.62 -10.45 1.72
CA LYS A 179 -18.44 -10.89 0.58
C LYS A 179 -19.14 -12.21 0.83
N PHE A 180 -18.46 -13.15 1.50
CA PHE A 180 -19.01 -14.46 1.83
C PHE A 180 -19.70 -14.53 3.19
N GLY A 181 -19.83 -13.40 3.91
CA GLY A 181 -20.56 -13.30 5.17
C GLY A 181 -19.85 -13.94 6.36
N LEU A 182 -18.53 -14.13 6.29
CA LEU A 182 -17.73 -14.66 7.38
C LEU A 182 -17.53 -13.61 8.50
N HIS A 183 -17.43 -12.34 8.11
CA HIS A 183 -17.31 -11.18 9.01
C HIS A 183 -18.22 -10.07 8.53
N ASP A 184 -18.55 -9.11 9.43
CA ASP A 184 -19.33 -7.92 9.12
C ASP A 184 -18.45 -6.71 8.91
N VAL A 185 -17.31 -6.67 9.62
CA VAL A 185 -16.29 -5.62 9.56
C VAL A 185 -14.90 -6.25 9.51
N VAL A 186 -14.02 -5.75 8.65
CA VAL A 186 -12.58 -6.09 8.67
C VAL A 186 -11.75 -4.82 8.51
N LEU A 187 -10.82 -4.58 9.43
CA LEU A 187 -9.76 -3.60 9.25
C LEU A 187 -8.67 -4.24 8.40
N ALA A 188 -8.41 -3.70 7.21
CA ALA A 188 -7.48 -4.29 6.26
C ALA A 188 -6.50 -3.29 5.66
N GLY A 189 -5.28 -3.73 5.40
CA GLY A 189 -4.25 -2.89 4.81
C GLY A 189 -2.84 -3.39 5.04
N GLY A 190 -1.90 -2.46 5.18
CA GLY A 190 -0.50 -2.80 5.38
C GLY A 190 0.32 -1.69 6.03
N ALA A 191 1.45 -2.07 6.60
CA ALA A 191 2.41 -1.18 7.24
C ALA A 191 3.85 -1.64 6.99
N GLU A 192 4.76 -0.70 6.79
CA GLU A 192 6.18 -0.98 6.56
C GLU A 192 7.05 0.11 7.16
N ALA A 193 8.18 -0.28 7.79
CA ALA A 193 9.18 0.64 8.33
C ALA A 193 10.60 0.08 8.08
N SER A 194 10.91 -0.18 6.81
CA SER A 194 12.11 -0.92 6.41
C SER A 194 13.26 -0.02 5.92
N ILE A 195 13.17 1.32 6.12
CA ILE A 195 14.28 2.24 5.85
C ILE A 195 15.32 2.11 6.98
N THR A 196 16.13 1.09 6.85
CA THR A 196 17.22 0.72 7.77
C THR A 196 18.50 0.46 6.97
N LYS A 197 19.65 0.35 7.64
CA LYS A 197 20.91 0.05 6.93
C LYS A 197 20.85 -1.27 6.19
N ILE A 198 20.33 -2.33 6.82
CA ILE A 198 20.21 -3.65 6.18
C ILE A 198 19.13 -3.65 5.09
N GLY A 199 18.02 -2.89 5.27
CA GLY A 199 16.98 -2.75 4.28
C GLY A 199 17.48 -2.07 3.00
N ILE A 200 18.02 -0.88 3.12
CA ILE A 200 18.61 -0.13 2.00
C ILE A 200 19.79 -0.91 1.39
N GLY A 201 20.71 -1.43 2.22
CA GLY A 201 21.85 -2.22 1.75
C GLY A 201 21.43 -3.48 0.99
N GLY A 202 20.41 -4.18 1.46
CA GLY A 202 19.88 -5.39 0.81
C GLY A 202 19.28 -5.11 -0.58
N PHE A 203 18.44 -4.09 -0.71
CA PHE A 203 17.88 -3.70 -2.01
C PHE A 203 18.92 -3.06 -2.94
N ASN A 204 19.92 -2.34 -2.39
CA ASN A 204 21.05 -1.85 -3.18
C ASN A 204 21.89 -3.01 -3.74
N ALA A 205 22.11 -4.07 -2.97
CA ALA A 205 22.83 -5.27 -3.45
C ALA A 205 22.11 -5.98 -4.62
N LEU A 206 20.77 -5.82 -4.71
CA LEU A 206 19.96 -6.27 -5.85
C LEU A 206 20.00 -5.28 -7.03
N THR A 207 20.70 -4.15 -6.91
CA THR A 207 20.68 -3.05 -7.92
C THR A 207 19.27 -2.57 -8.24
N ALA A 208 18.37 -2.60 -7.25
CA ALA A 208 16.97 -2.29 -7.44
C ALA A 208 16.62 -0.83 -7.08
N LEU A 209 17.50 -0.16 -6.31
CA LEU A 209 17.26 1.21 -5.82
C LEU A 209 17.76 2.27 -6.80
N SER A 210 17.05 3.40 -6.79
CA SER A 210 17.46 4.60 -7.52
C SER A 210 18.78 5.16 -6.97
N THR A 211 19.69 5.50 -7.88
CA THR A 211 20.97 6.14 -7.61
C THR A 211 20.98 7.63 -7.98
N THR A 212 19.81 8.21 -8.19
CA THR A 212 19.66 9.63 -8.54
C THR A 212 19.74 10.49 -7.29
N GLU A 213 20.60 11.52 -7.30
CA GLU A 213 20.81 12.42 -6.16
C GLU A 213 19.64 13.40 -5.98
N ASP A 214 19.05 13.88 -7.07
CA ASP A 214 17.91 14.80 -7.04
C ASP A 214 16.65 14.10 -6.50
N PRO A 215 16.13 14.50 -5.32
CA PRO A 215 14.94 13.88 -4.74
C PRO A 215 13.70 13.95 -5.64
N GLU A 216 13.54 15.03 -6.41
CA GLU A 216 12.39 15.22 -7.30
C GLU A 216 12.46 14.33 -8.56
N ARG A 217 13.65 13.75 -8.84
CA ARG A 217 13.90 12.87 -9.98
C ARG A 217 14.26 11.43 -9.59
N SER A 218 14.26 11.11 -8.31
CA SER A 218 14.70 9.78 -7.84
C SER A 218 13.62 8.70 -7.97
N SER A 219 12.33 9.03 -7.88
CA SER A 219 11.21 8.15 -8.18
C SER A 219 10.36 8.75 -9.31
N ILE A 220 10.58 8.28 -10.53
CA ILE A 220 10.00 8.82 -11.77
C ILE A 220 9.40 7.69 -12.62
N PRO A 221 8.31 7.05 -12.16
CA PRO A 221 7.68 5.95 -12.89
C PRO A 221 7.42 6.30 -14.36
N PHE A 222 7.66 5.34 -15.25
CA PHE A 222 7.49 5.44 -16.70
C PHE A 222 8.46 6.38 -17.45
N ASP A 223 9.22 7.22 -16.74
CA ASP A 223 10.21 8.14 -17.35
C ASP A 223 11.35 7.35 -18.02
N LYS A 224 11.90 7.88 -19.11
CA LYS A 224 13.01 7.25 -19.82
C LYS A 224 14.30 7.17 -18.98
N ASP A 225 14.51 8.11 -18.07
CA ASP A 225 15.71 8.24 -17.23
C ASP A 225 15.61 7.48 -15.89
N ARG A 226 14.49 6.76 -15.63
CA ARG A 226 14.32 5.99 -14.39
C ARG A 226 15.36 4.89 -14.25
N ASN A 227 15.85 4.66 -13.04
CA ASN A 227 16.95 3.72 -12.82
C ASN A 227 16.80 2.83 -11.58
N GLY A 228 15.64 2.84 -10.92
CA GLY A 228 15.36 2.06 -9.73
C GLY A 228 14.25 2.69 -8.88
N PHE A 229 13.77 1.97 -7.88
CA PHE A 229 12.78 2.52 -6.96
C PHE A 229 13.42 3.25 -5.78
N VAL A 230 12.67 4.14 -5.16
CA VAL A 230 13.01 4.76 -3.87
C VAL A 230 12.25 4.05 -2.77
N MET A 231 12.91 3.58 -1.70
CA MET A 231 12.20 3.02 -0.55
C MET A 231 11.40 4.08 0.19
N GLY A 232 10.15 3.74 0.52
CA GLY A 232 9.30 4.53 1.41
C GLY A 232 8.87 3.72 2.64
N GLU A 233 8.30 4.39 3.61
CA GLU A 233 7.70 3.78 4.80
C GLU A 233 6.34 4.38 5.10
N GLY A 234 5.52 3.67 5.85
CA GLY A 234 4.20 4.12 6.24
C GLY A 234 3.20 3.02 6.49
N ALA A 235 1.94 3.39 6.55
CA ALA A 235 0.82 2.48 6.68
C ALA A 235 -0.44 3.07 6.04
N GLY A 236 -1.30 2.17 5.57
CA GLY A 236 -2.68 2.44 5.22
C GLY A 236 -3.57 1.34 5.79
N VAL A 237 -4.69 1.72 6.37
CA VAL A 237 -5.71 0.78 6.87
C VAL A 237 -7.09 1.29 6.48
N LEU A 238 -7.91 0.39 5.94
CA LEU A 238 -9.30 0.63 5.55
C LEU A 238 -10.23 -0.09 6.55
N VAL A 239 -11.36 0.52 6.89
CA VAL A 239 -12.52 -0.14 7.50
C VAL A 239 -13.41 -0.62 6.38
N ILE A 240 -13.52 -1.93 6.24
CA ILE A 240 -14.28 -2.61 5.18
C ILE A 240 -15.46 -3.30 5.84
N GLU A 241 -16.67 -3.06 5.30
CA GLU A 241 -17.90 -3.56 5.88
C GLU A 241 -18.82 -4.20 4.84
N SER A 242 -19.72 -5.07 5.27
CA SER A 242 -20.86 -5.40 4.45
C SER A 242 -21.79 -4.17 4.29
N LEU A 243 -22.37 -3.98 3.12
CA LEU A 243 -23.27 -2.86 2.88
C LEU A 243 -24.44 -2.84 3.88
N GLU A 244 -24.99 -4.02 4.23
CA GLU A 244 -26.07 -4.13 5.19
C GLU A 244 -25.65 -3.60 6.57
N HIS A 245 -24.45 -3.99 7.04
CA HIS A 245 -23.91 -3.52 8.31
C HIS A 245 -23.69 -2.00 8.30
N ALA A 246 -23.03 -1.48 7.27
CA ALA A 246 -22.75 -0.05 7.11
C ALA A 246 -24.05 0.79 7.10
N GLN A 247 -25.07 0.34 6.35
CA GLN A 247 -26.38 1.02 6.29
C GLN A 247 -27.13 0.97 7.62
N LYS A 248 -27.11 -0.18 8.33
CA LYS A 248 -27.76 -0.35 9.62
C LYS A 248 -27.27 0.62 10.68
N ARG A 249 -25.95 0.90 10.69
CA ARG A 249 -25.35 1.87 11.63
C ARG A 249 -25.33 3.31 11.10
N GLY A 250 -25.81 3.56 9.87
CA GLY A 250 -25.82 4.89 9.23
C GLY A 250 -24.44 5.40 8.86
N ALA A 251 -23.52 4.50 8.45
CA ALA A 251 -22.19 4.86 8.06
C ALA A 251 -22.14 5.75 6.82
N ASN A 252 -21.17 6.66 6.77
CA ASN A 252 -20.78 7.33 5.54
C ASN A 252 -19.96 6.37 4.67
N ILE A 253 -20.48 5.99 3.50
CA ILE A 253 -19.81 5.09 2.58
C ILE A 253 -18.95 5.91 1.62
N LEU A 254 -17.67 5.54 1.49
CA LEU A 254 -16.68 6.27 0.72
C LEU A 254 -16.48 5.69 -0.68
N ALA A 255 -16.51 4.37 -0.80
CA ALA A 255 -16.40 3.63 -2.05
C ALA A 255 -16.90 2.19 -1.85
N GLU A 256 -17.08 1.46 -2.93
CA GLU A 256 -17.35 0.02 -2.93
C GLU A 256 -16.14 -0.72 -3.48
N ILE A 257 -15.73 -1.84 -2.84
CA ILE A 257 -14.77 -2.78 -3.40
C ILE A 257 -15.59 -3.80 -4.19
N VAL A 258 -15.38 -3.85 -5.51
CA VAL A 258 -16.19 -4.69 -6.39
C VAL A 258 -15.45 -5.89 -6.95
N GLY A 259 -14.11 -5.90 -6.93
CA GLY A 259 -13.33 -7.00 -7.45
C GLY A 259 -11.92 -7.10 -6.86
N TYR A 260 -11.39 -8.31 -6.87
CA TYR A 260 -10.03 -8.63 -6.46
C TYR A 260 -9.47 -9.75 -7.35
N GLY A 261 -8.35 -9.46 -8.00
CA GLY A 261 -7.61 -10.42 -8.83
C GLY A 261 -6.24 -10.70 -8.24
N SER A 262 -5.93 -11.97 -7.98
CA SER A 262 -4.61 -12.40 -7.50
C SER A 262 -4.12 -13.61 -8.27
N ASN A 263 -2.85 -13.60 -8.66
CA ASN A 263 -2.17 -14.72 -9.31
C ASN A 263 -0.66 -14.69 -9.07
N CYS A 264 0.04 -15.64 -9.66
CA CYS A 264 1.49 -15.72 -9.64
C CYS A 264 2.04 -15.83 -11.07
N ASP A 265 3.12 -15.09 -11.37
CA ASP A 265 3.85 -15.19 -12.64
C ASP A 265 4.50 -16.56 -12.84
N ALA A 266 4.99 -17.18 -11.75
CA ALA A 266 5.76 -18.40 -11.77
C ALA A 266 6.94 -18.36 -12.78
N TYR A 267 7.59 -17.20 -12.86
CA TYR A 267 8.64 -16.92 -13.86
C TYR A 267 10.03 -16.75 -13.22
N HIS A 268 10.19 -15.78 -12.30
CA HIS A 268 11.46 -15.47 -11.65
C HIS A 268 11.24 -14.91 -10.25
N MET A 269 12.26 -15.00 -9.35
CA MET A 269 12.14 -14.53 -7.96
C MET A 269 11.91 -13.04 -7.82
N THR A 270 12.50 -12.23 -8.69
CA THR A 270 12.49 -10.76 -8.56
C THR A 270 12.06 -10.02 -9.82
N THR A 271 12.03 -10.69 -10.97
CA THR A 271 11.72 -10.06 -12.27
C THR A 271 10.32 -10.47 -12.71
N PRO A 272 9.42 -9.53 -13.05
CA PRO A 272 8.12 -9.86 -13.61
C PRO A 272 8.25 -10.48 -15.01
N THR A 273 7.16 -11.10 -15.51
CA THR A 273 7.13 -11.58 -16.91
C THR A 273 7.36 -10.41 -17.85
N PRO A 274 8.31 -10.52 -18.82
CA PRO A 274 8.67 -9.40 -19.69
C PRO A 274 7.53 -8.87 -20.57
N ASP A 275 6.56 -9.74 -20.88
CA ASP A 275 5.37 -9.44 -21.67
C ASP A 275 4.17 -8.93 -20.82
N GLY A 276 4.31 -8.88 -19.50
CA GLY A 276 3.26 -8.46 -18.58
C GLY A 276 2.07 -9.42 -18.48
N SER A 277 2.21 -10.66 -18.97
CA SER A 277 1.09 -11.63 -19.04
C SER A 277 0.50 -11.99 -17.68
N GLY A 278 1.32 -12.06 -16.61
CA GLY A 278 0.85 -12.29 -15.24
C GLY A 278 0.03 -11.12 -14.72
N ALA A 279 0.54 -9.90 -14.84
CA ALA A 279 -0.17 -8.67 -14.49
C ALA A 279 -1.49 -8.54 -15.26
N ALA A 280 -1.49 -8.80 -16.56
CA ALA A 280 -2.71 -8.79 -17.39
C ALA A 280 -3.76 -9.78 -16.90
N LYS A 281 -3.36 -10.98 -16.44
CA LYS A 281 -4.29 -11.94 -15.84
C LYS A 281 -4.88 -11.43 -14.52
N ALA A 282 -4.08 -10.80 -13.66
CA ALA A 282 -4.57 -10.26 -12.39
C ALA A 282 -5.60 -9.14 -12.64
N ILE A 283 -5.33 -8.23 -13.60
CA ILE A 283 -6.28 -7.20 -14.02
C ILE A 283 -7.58 -7.84 -14.51
N LYS A 284 -7.51 -8.83 -15.41
CA LYS A 284 -8.69 -9.54 -15.91
C LYS A 284 -9.49 -10.23 -14.79
N LEU A 285 -8.82 -10.83 -13.82
CA LEU A 285 -9.48 -11.46 -12.67
C LEU A 285 -10.26 -10.42 -11.84
N ALA A 286 -9.66 -9.26 -11.57
CA ALA A 286 -10.32 -8.21 -10.80
C ALA A 286 -11.57 -7.64 -11.51
N ILE A 287 -11.45 -7.29 -12.80
CA ILE A 287 -12.59 -6.75 -13.56
C ILE A 287 -13.68 -7.80 -13.79
N ASN A 288 -13.32 -9.07 -13.99
CA ASN A 288 -14.30 -10.15 -14.12
C ASN A 288 -15.05 -10.39 -12.79
N GLU A 289 -14.36 -10.33 -11.64
CA GLU A 289 -15.01 -10.45 -10.33
C GLU A 289 -15.91 -9.26 -10.04
N ALA A 290 -15.55 -8.07 -10.54
CA ALA A 290 -16.35 -6.87 -10.46
C ALA A 290 -17.60 -6.92 -11.39
N GLY A 291 -17.61 -7.82 -12.38
CA GLY A 291 -18.68 -7.94 -13.37
C GLY A 291 -18.71 -6.77 -14.36
N ILE A 292 -17.59 -6.09 -14.57
CA ILE A 292 -17.46 -4.94 -15.49
C ILE A 292 -16.67 -5.32 -16.73
N LYS A 293 -16.72 -4.47 -17.74
CA LYS A 293 -15.94 -4.62 -18.96
C LYS A 293 -14.64 -3.80 -18.87
N PRO A 294 -13.63 -4.12 -19.70
CA PRO A 294 -12.39 -3.35 -19.75
C PRO A 294 -12.61 -1.84 -19.98
N GLU A 295 -13.56 -1.48 -20.84
CA GLU A 295 -13.90 -0.10 -21.18
C GLU A 295 -14.61 0.68 -20.07
N ASP A 296 -15.09 0.00 -19.02
CA ASP A 296 -15.71 0.64 -17.86
C ASP A 296 -14.68 1.15 -16.83
N VAL A 297 -13.38 0.80 -17.00
CA VAL A 297 -12.32 1.25 -16.10
C VAL A 297 -11.86 2.65 -16.50
N ASP A 298 -12.07 3.63 -15.61
CA ASP A 298 -11.78 5.04 -15.85
C ASP A 298 -10.39 5.49 -15.37
N TYR A 299 -9.78 4.73 -14.47
CA TYR A 299 -8.47 5.07 -13.88
C TYR A 299 -7.70 3.83 -13.41
N VAL A 300 -6.39 3.87 -13.60
CA VAL A 300 -5.44 2.88 -13.06
C VAL A 300 -4.41 3.55 -12.16
N ASN A 301 -4.44 3.23 -10.87
CA ASN A 301 -3.30 3.47 -10.00
C ASN A 301 -2.30 2.33 -10.21
N ALA A 302 -1.23 2.62 -10.93
CA ALA A 302 -0.26 1.63 -11.36
C ALA A 302 0.68 1.22 -10.22
N HIS A 303 1.20 -0.01 -10.31
CA HIS A 303 2.32 -0.40 -9.46
C HIS A 303 3.51 0.54 -9.64
N GLY A 304 3.90 0.86 -10.87
CA GLY A 304 4.77 1.96 -11.25
C GLY A 304 5.91 2.27 -10.29
N THR A 305 6.91 1.38 -10.17
CA THR A 305 7.97 1.46 -9.16
C THR A 305 9.16 2.34 -9.55
N SER A 306 9.18 2.88 -10.77
CA SER A 306 10.36 3.57 -11.35
C SER A 306 11.50 2.61 -11.72
N THR A 307 11.16 1.34 -12.04
CA THR A 307 12.13 0.35 -12.52
C THR A 307 11.84 -0.01 -13.97
N PRO A 308 12.88 -0.09 -14.85
CA PRO A 308 12.66 -0.39 -16.26
C PRO A 308 11.87 -1.67 -16.52
N ALA A 309 12.13 -2.73 -15.76
CA ALA A 309 11.50 -4.03 -15.96
C ALA A 309 10.01 -4.03 -15.60
N ASN A 310 9.62 -3.38 -14.48
CA ASN A 310 8.22 -3.33 -14.06
C ASN A 310 7.36 -2.57 -15.05
N GLU A 311 7.70 -1.32 -15.36
CA GLU A 311 6.83 -0.47 -16.18
C GLU A 311 6.70 -0.95 -17.62
N LYS A 312 7.72 -1.63 -18.15
CA LYS A 312 7.63 -2.26 -19.47
C LYS A 312 6.52 -3.33 -19.49
N GLY A 313 6.53 -4.23 -18.53
CA GLY A 313 5.52 -5.29 -18.41
C GLY A 313 4.16 -4.73 -18.05
N GLU A 314 4.09 -3.80 -17.09
CA GLU A 314 2.84 -3.21 -16.63
C GLU A 314 2.14 -2.39 -17.70
N SER A 315 2.88 -1.54 -18.45
CA SER A 315 2.32 -0.80 -19.59
C SER A 315 1.73 -1.76 -20.64
N ALA A 316 2.46 -2.82 -20.98
CA ALA A 316 1.96 -3.84 -21.92
C ALA A 316 0.70 -4.55 -21.38
N ALA A 317 0.68 -4.89 -20.08
CA ALA A 317 -0.47 -5.53 -19.44
C ALA A 317 -1.71 -4.63 -19.47
N ILE A 318 -1.58 -3.35 -19.05
CA ILE A 318 -2.68 -2.38 -19.05
C ILE A 318 -3.24 -2.22 -20.46
N VAL A 319 -2.38 -1.95 -21.45
CA VAL A 319 -2.81 -1.75 -22.84
C VAL A 319 -3.47 -2.99 -23.40
N SER A 320 -2.96 -4.18 -23.12
CA SER A 320 -3.52 -5.44 -23.62
C SER A 320 -4.92 -5.76 -23.09
N VAL A 321 -5.28 -5.23 -21.90
CA VAL A 321 -6.56 -5.51 -21.24
C VAL A 321 -7.53 -4.35 -21.36
N LEU A 322 -7.07 -3.12 -21.10
CA LEU A 322 -7.91 -1.93 -20.96
C LEU A 322 -7.83 -0.99 -22.18
N GLY A 323 -6.88 -1.23 -23.09
CA GLY A 323 -6.62 -0.31 -24.19
C GLY A 323 -5.64 0.81 -23.83
N LYS A 324 -5.46 1.79 -24.73
CA LYS A 324 -4.46 2.85 -24.60
C LYS A 324 -4.98 4.13 -23.97
N ASP A 325 -6.31 4.27 -23.81
CA ASP A 325 -6.93 5.55 -23.50
C ASP A 325 -7.15 5.76 -21.99
N VAL A 326 -7.18 4.68 -21.19
CA VAL A 326 -7.40 4.76 -19.74
C VAL A 326 -6.26 5.54 -19.06
N PRO A 327 -6.59 6.59 -18.27
CA PRO A 327 -5.59 7.33 -17.50
C PRO A 327 -4.85 6.44 -16.49
N VAL A 328 -3.53 6.55 -16.46
CA VAL A 328 -2.64 5.79 -15.58
C VAL A 328 -1.75 6.73 -14.81
N SER A 329 -1.64 6.58 -13.48
CA SER A 329 -0.61 7.28 -12.72
C SER A 329 0.01 6.40 -11.64
N SER A 330 1.20 6.77 -11.15
CA SER A 330 1.82 6.09 -10.02
C SER A 330 2.09 7.07 -8.88
N THR A 331 1.43 6.84 -7.76
CA THR A 331 1.61 7.63 -6.54
C THR A 331 2.94 7.36 -5.83
N LYS A 332 3.69 6.32 -6.23
CA LYS A 332 5.07 6.09 -5.77
C LYS A 332 6.04 7.20 -6.17
N SER A 333 5.68 8.03 -7.14
CA SER A 333 6.40 9.25 -7.47
C SER A 333 6.41 10.27 -6.33
N PHE A 334 5.45 10.22 -5.42
CA PHE A 334 5.32 11.11 -4.25
C PHE A 334 5.88 10.49 -2.98
N THR A 335 5.57 9.23 -2.74
CA THR A 335 5.83 8.54 -1.47
C THR A 335 7.08 7.67 -1.47
N GLY A 336 7.62 7.34 -2.66
CA GLY A 336 8.48 6.18 -2.81
C GLY A 336 7.67 4.89 -2.72
N HIS A 337 8.34 3.76 -2.73
CA HIS A 337 7.75 2.44 -2.66
C HIS A 337 7.67 1.96 -1.20
N LEU A 338 6.47 1.91 -0.62
CA LEU A 338 6.23 1.50 0.77
C LEU A 338 6.22 -0.03 0.96
N LEU A 339 6.75 -0.79 0.01
CA LEU A 339 6.86 -2.26 0.06
C LEU A 339 5.53 -2.93 0.43
N GLY A 340 5.49 -3.65 1.56
CA GLY A 340 4.28 -4.33 2.01
C GLY A 340 3.10 -3.43 2.37
N ALA A 341 3.32 -2.13 2.58
CA ALA A 341 2.27 -1.13 2.82
C ALA A 341 1.77 -0.44 1.55
N ALA A 342 2.52 -0.55 0.43
CA ALA A 342 2.27 0.23 -0.78
C ALA A 342 0.83 0.13 -1.27
N GLY A 343 0.31 -1.09 -1.42
CA GLY A 343 -1.04 -1.31 -1.94
C GLY A 343 -2.15 -0.66 -1.09
N ALA A 344 -1.99 -0.57 0.23
CA ALA A 344 -2.99 0.06 1.08
C ALA A 344 -3.02 1.59 0.92
N VAL A 345 -1.85 2.20 0.84
CA VAL A 345 -1.75 3.66 0.61
C VAL A 345 -2.23 4.00 -0.80
N GLU A 346 -1.97 3.14 -1.78
CA GLU A 346 -2.43 3.27 -3.16
C GLU A 346 -3.94 3.01 -3.31
N ALA A 347 -4.50 2.07 -2.56
CA ALA A 347 -5.95 1.88 -2.47
C ALA A 347 -6.65 3.14 -1.93
N ILE A 348 -6.10 3.77 -0.89
CA ILE A 348 -6.61 5.04 -0.35
C ILE A 348 -6.51 6.14 -1.42
N ALA A 349 -5.36 6.27 -2.10
CA ALA A 349 -5.20 7.24 -3.20
C ALA A 349 -6.21 7.02 -4.33
N THR A 350 -6.51 5.75 -4.66
CA THR A 350 -7.50 5.38 -5.69
C THR A 350 -8.92 5.76 -5.26
N ILE A 351 -9.28 5.50 -4.00
CA ILE A 351 -10.58 5.92 -3.45
C ILE A 351 -10.71 7.45 -3.45
N GLU A 352 -9.65 8.17 -3.07
CA GLU A 352 -9.66 9.64 -3.10
C GLU A 352 -9.76 10.17 -4.53
N ALA A 353 -9.11 9.55 -5.50
CA ALA A 353 -9.25 9.93 -6.91
C ALA A 353 -10.71 9.80 -7.39
N ILE A 354 -11.40 8.72 -7.03
CA ILE A 354 -12.83 8.51 -7.30
C ILE A 354 -13.68 9.60 -6.64
N ARG A 355 -13.45 9.86 -5.36
CA ARG A 355 -14.26 10.82 -4.55
C ARG A 355 -14.10 12.26 -5.01
N HIS A 356 -12.93 12.63 -5.48
CA HIS A 356 -12.64 13.98 -5.94
C HIS A 356 -12.72 14.15 -7.46
N SER A 357 -13.06 13.08 -8.21
CA SER A 357 -13.10 13.08 -9.67
C SER A 357 -11.80 13.64 -10.28
N TYR A 358 -10.66 13.19 -9.75
CA TYR A 358 -9.35 13.72 -10.11
C TYR A 358 -8.27 12.64 -10.16
N VAL A 359 -7.54 12.56 -11.26
CA VAL A 359 -6.38 11.68 -11.42
C VAL A 359 -5.10 12.44 -11.05
N PRO A 360 -4.40 12.06 -9.96
CA PRO A 360 -3.14 12.69 -9.62
C PRO A 360 -2.08 12.37 -10.68
N LYS A 361 -1.17 13.30 -10.91
CA LYS A 361 -0.06 13.12 -11.84
C LYS A 361 0.94 12.06 -11.34
N THR A 362 1.76 11.53 -12.24
CA THR A 362 3.02 10.87 -11.91
C THR A 362 4.09 11.96 -11.78
N ALA A 363 4.42 12.31 -10.54
CA ALA A 363 5.32 13.43 -10.26
C ALA A 363 6.76 13.15 -10.74
N GLY A 364 7.52 14.20 -11.06
CA GLY A 364 8.91 14.10 -11.50
C GLY A 364 9.08 13.55 -12.92
N THR A 365 8.13 12.79 -13.47
CA THR A 365 8.18 12.26 -14.84
C THR A 365 8.07 13.41 -15.86
N LYS A 366 8.98 13.43 -16.84
CA LYS A 366 9.08 14.49 -17.87
C LYS A 366 8.95 13.95 -19.29
N GLU A 367 9.46 12.75 -19.54
CA GLU A 367 9.44 12.12 -20.86
C GLU A 367 9.33 10.60 -20.70
N LEU A 368 8.34 10.00 -21.34
CA LEU A 368 8.11 8.56 -21.27
C LEU A 368 9.16 7.78 -22.06
N SER A 369 9.48 6.55 -21.63
CA SER A 369 10.28 5.64 -22.45
C SER A 369 9.51 5.24 -23.71
N ASP A 370 10.20 5.05 -24.83
CA ASP A 370 9.61 4.75 -26.16
C ASP A 370 8.67 3.54 -26.19
N TYR A 371 8.83 2.60 -25.25
CA TYR A 371 8.00 1.39 -25.15
C TYR A 371 6.84 1.51 -24.17
N ILE A 372 6.62 2.67 -23.57
CA ILE A 372 5.45 2.94 -22.74
C ILE A 372 4.31 3.39 -23.64
N GLU A 373 3.30 2.53 -23.76
CA GLU A 373 2.11 2.77 -24.60
C GLU A 373 0.87 3.14 -23.76
N ALA A 374 0.91 2.98 -22.44
CA ALA A 374 -0.15 3.37 -21.53
C ALA A 374 -0.29 4.90 -21.46
N ASN A 375 -1.51 5.40 -21.25
CA ASN A 375 -1.82 6.82 -21.12
C ASN A 375 -1.42 7.35 -19.75
N VAL A 376 -0.13 7.56 -19.53
CA VAL A 376 0.41 8.03 -18.24
C VAL A 376 0.12 9.52 -18.06
N VAL A 377 -0.55 9.85 -16.96
CA VAL A 377 -0.78 11.24 -16.53
C VAL A 377 0.47 11.75 -15.83
N TYR A 378 1.13 12.76 -16.43
CA TYR A 378 2.33 13.42 -15.90
C TYR A 378 2.33 14.92 -16.23
N GLY A 379 3.24 15.68 -15.62
CA GLY A 379 3.19 17.15 -15.70
C GLY A 379 2.16 17.72 -14.72
N GLU A 380 0.88 17.68 -15.10
CA GLU A 380 -0.23 18.08 -14.24
C GLU A 380 -1.21 16.91 -14.08
N GLY A 381 -1.92 16.87 -12.93
CA GLY A 381 -3.05 15.98 -12.75
C GLY A 381 -4.26 16.46 -13.55
N GLN A 382 -5.29 15.66 -13.65
CA GLN A 382 -6.45 15.98 -14.48
C GLN A 382 -7.77 15.63 -13.80
N GLU A 383 -8.79 16.45 -14.02
CA GLU A 383 -10.16 16.11 -13.67
C GLU A 383 -10.64 14.95 -14.56
N ALA A 384 -11.36 14.00 -13.98
CA ALA A 384 -11.91 12.84 -14.66
C ALA A 384 -13.17 12.36 -13.94
N ASP A 385 -14.20 11.99 -14.69
CA ASP A 385 -15.37 11.31 -14.13
C ASP A 385 -15.00 9.84 -13.94
N ILE A 386 -14.77 9.42 -12.68
CA ILE A 386 -14.29 8.08 -12.34
C ILE A 386 -15.41 7.30 -11.67
N GLU A 387 -16.01 6.36 -12.37
CA GLU A 387 -16.96 5.41 -11.77
C GLU A 387 -16.22 4.17 -11.26
N TYR A 388 -15.31 3.62 -12.07
CA TYR A 388 -14.49 2.46 -11.71
C TYR A 388 -13.00 2.75 -11.82
N ALA A 389 -12.26 2.37 -10.80
CA ALA A 389 -10.81 2.45 -10.82
C ALA A 389 -10.17 1.16 -10.31
N ILE A 390 -8.97 0.84 -10.79
CA ILE A 390 -8.19 -0.28 -10.29
C ILE A 390 -6.87 0.17 -9.66
N SER A 391 -6.41 -0.58 -8.66
CA SER A 391 -5.10 -0.40 -8.03
C SER A 391 -4.27 -1.66 -8.21
N ASN A 392 -3.11 -1.53 -8.87
CA ASN A 392 -2.22 -2.62 -9.22
C ASN A 392 -1.06 -2.73 -8.23
N THR A 393 -0.74 -3.93 -7.77
CA THR A 393 0.52 -4.22 -7.06
C THR A 393 1.14 -5.50 -7.58
N PHE A 394 2.45 -5.46 -7.88
CA PHE A 394 3.23 -6.58 -8.40
C PHE A 394 4.47 -6.78 -7.54
N GLY A 395 4.59 -7.94 -6.90
CA GLY A 395 5.61 -8.21 -5.89
C GLY A 395 6.67 -9.23 -6.33
N PHE A 396 7.83 -9.16 -5.70
CA PHE A 396 8.83 -10.22 -5.77
C PHE A 396 8.18 -11.57 -5.42
N GLY A 397 8.65 -12.65 -6.06
CA GLY A 397 7.99 -13.95 -6.04
C GLY A 397 6.97 -14.13 -7.16
N GLY A 398 6.76 -13.08 -7.99
CA GLY A 398 5.77 -13.08 -9.07
C GLY A 398 4.34 -12.89 -8.57
N HIS A 399 4.16 -12.33 -7.39
CA HIS A 399 2.85 -12.04 -6.81
C HIS A 399 2.21 -10.84 -7.50
N ASN A 400 1.02 -11.03 -8.05
CA ASN A 400 0.23 -9.97 -8.67
C ASN A 400 -1.10 -9.86 -7.94
N ALA A 401 -1.44 -8.66 -7.47
CA ALA A 401 -2.72 -8.38 -6.81
C ALA A 401 -3.31 -7.07 -7.32
N VAL A 402 -4.57 -7.12 -7.76
CA VAL A 402 -5.31 -6.00 -8.31
C VAL A 402 -6.64 -5.86 -7.57
N LEU A 403 -6.94 -4.66 -7.10
CA LEU A 403 -8.21 -4.30 -6.50
C LEU A 403 -9.03 -3.45 -7.48
N ALA A 404 -10.34 -3.67 -7.54
CA ALA A 404 -11.28 -2.85 -8.30
C ALA A 404 -12.24 -2.14 -7.34
N PHE A 405 -12.33 -0.83 -7.50
CA PHE A 405 -13.18 0.05 -6.70
C PHE A 405 -14.26 0.68 -7.59
N LYS A 406 -15.39 0.96 -6.98
CA LYS A 406 -16.51 1.66 -7.61
C LYS A 406 -16.89 2.89 -6.78
N ARG A 407 -17.23 3.98 -7.45
CA ARG A 407 -17.84 5.16 -6.83
C ARG A 407 -19.11 4.75 -6.10
N TRP A 408 -19.25 5.22 -4.86
CA TRP A 408 -20.48 5.05 -4.12
C TRP A 408 -21.52 6.07 -4.56
N GLU A 409 -22.70 5.57 -4.90
CA GLU A 409 -23.90 6.38 -5.16
C GLU A 409 -24.91 6.07 -4.05
N ALA A 410 -25.38 7.11 -3.34
CA ALA A 410 -26.27 6.99 -2.19
C ALA A 410 -27.70 6.60 -2.59
#